data_e74dd858bdb74cffff26d844ed2245b7
#
_entry.id   e74dd858bdb74cffff26d844ed2245b7
#
_cell.length_a   1.000
_cell.length_b   1.000
_cell.length_c   1.000
_cell.angle_alpha   90.00
_cell.angle_beta   90.00
_cell.angle_gamma   90.00
#
_symmetry.space_group_name_H-M   'P 1'
#
loop_
_entity.id
_entity.type
_entity.pdbx_description
1 polymer ?
#
loop_
_entity_poly.entity_id
_entity_poly.type
_entity_poly.pdbx_seq_one_letter_code
_entity_poly.pdbx_strand_id
1 'polypeptide(L)'
;MSQMTPGARFRAALEANRPLPILGTINAYTALMADKVGHQAIYLSGGGVANASFGLPDLGMTTMNDVVEDAHRICGATELPLLVDIDTGWGGAFNIARTVKEMQRAGVAAIHMEDQVAQKRCGHRPNKAIVSQQEMVDRIKAAADAKIDPDFYLIARTDAFQKEGLDAAIERANACVEAGADAIFAEAVHTLDDYKAFCERVNAPILANITEFGATPLFTQTELGEVGCRMVLYPLSAFRAMNAAALQVYQSILDNGHQKDVVPLMQTRDELYDFLNYHDFEQKLDALFAEKGDDQ
;
A
#
# COMPACT_ATOMS: atom_id res chain seq x y z
N MET A 1 17.67 -23.83 -1.13
CA MET A 1 16.50 -23.42 -0.31
C MET A 1 15.54 -22.73 -1.26
N SER A 2 14.25 -23.08 -1.31
CA SER A 2 13.31 -22.36 -2.15
C SER A 2 13.18 -20.93 -1.60
N GLN A 3 13.25 -19.93 -2.47
CA GLN A 3 13.05 -18.53 -2.11
C GLN A 3 11.62 -18.37 -1.57
N MET A 4 11.46 -17.64 -0.46
CA MET A 4 10.12 -17.36 0.10
C MET A 4 9.26 -16.63 -0.92
N THR A 5 7.99 -17.02 -1.03
CA THR A 5 7.04 -16.29 -1.87
C THR A 5 6.81 -14.87 -1.32
N PRO A 6 6.34 -13.90 -2.15
CA PRO A 6 5.96 -12.58 -1.66
C PRO A 6 4.97 -12.63 -0.50
N GLY A 7 3.93 -13.48 -0.59
CA GLY A 7 2.96 -13.69 0.48
C GLY A 7 3.60 -14.21 1.76
N ALA A 8 4.49 -15.20 1.66
CA ALA A 8 5.22 -15.72 2.81
C ALA A 8 6.10 -14.66 3.48
N ARG A 9 6.73 -13.75 2.69
CA ARG A 9 7.49 -12.61 3.24
C ARG A 9 6.60 -11.64 4.01
N PHE A 10 5.40 -11.35 3.50
CA PHE A 10 4.44 -10.49 4.21
C PHE A 10 4.02 -11.11 5.55
N ARG A 11 3.69 -12.39 5.57
CA ARG A 11 3.34 -13.12 6.81
C ARG A 11 4.50 -13.13 7.80
N ALA A 12 5.72 -13.36 7.34
CA ALA A 12 6.92 -13.31 8.19
C ALA A 12 7.15 -11.91 8.77
N ALA A 13 7.00 -10.84 7.99
CA ALA A 13 7.09 -9.46 8.46
C ALA A 13 6.02 -9.16 9.53
N LEU A 14 4.77 -9.62 9.32
CA LEU A 14 3.68 -9.47 10.27
C LEU A 14 3.94 -10.20 11.60
N GLU A 15 4.56 -11.38 11.57
CA GLU A 15 4.92 -12.11 12.78
C GLU A 15 6.10 -11.49 13.53
N ALA A 16 7.06 -10.92 12.80
CA ALA A 16 8.25 -10.28 13.39
C ALA A 16 7.95 -8.93 14.06
N ASN A 17 6.83 -8.26 13.70
CA ASN A 17 6.50 -6.90 14.15
C ASN A 17 5.14 -6.86 14.85
N ARG A 18 5.04 -6.02 15.89
CA ARG A 18 3.80 -5.87 16.69
C ARG A 18 3.61 -4.44 17.16
N PRO A 19 2.91 -3.60 16.38
CA PRO A 19 2.35 -3.83 15.04
C PRO A 19 3.38 -3.69 13.92
N LEU A 20 3.07 -4.21 12.72
CA LEU A 20 3.85 -4.02 11.51
C LEU A 20 3.55 -2.64 10.90
N PRO A 21 4.53 -1.73 10.79
CA PRO A 21 4.36 -0.50 10.01
C PRO A 21 4.43 -0.82 8.51
N ILE A 22 3.47 -0.31 7.74
CA ILE A 22 3.40 -0.48 6.29
C ILE A 22 3.44 0.91 5.66
N LEU A 23 4.46 1.16 4.82
CA LEU A 23 4.76 2.50 4.31
C LEU A 23 4.30 2.68 2.86
N GLY A 24 3.56 3.74 2.60
CA GLY A 24 3.16 4.13 1.25
C GLY A 24 4.34 4.51 0.39
N THR A 25 4.51 3.77 -0.72
CA THR A 25 5.51 4.02 -1.76
C THR A 25 4.79 4.13 -3.10
N ILE A 26 5.04 5.21 -3.85
CA ILE A 26 4.32 5.51 -5.09
C ILE A 26 5.09 5.13 -6.35
N ASN A 27 6.33 4.75 -6.22
CA ASN A 27 7.19 4.32 -7.33
C ASN A 27 8.37 3.47 -6.82
N ALA A 28 9.11 2.89 -7.76
CA ALA A 28 10.25 2.02 -7.48
C ALA A 28 11.33 2.69 -6.61
N TYR A 29 11.63 3.97 -6.86
CA TYR A 29 12.67 4.68 -6.11
C TYR A 29 12.28 4.90 -4.63
N THR A 30 11.02 5.26 -4.36
CA THR A 30 10.55 5.39 -2.97
C THR A 30 10.51 4.06 -2.25
N ALA A 31 10.29 2.95 -2.96
CA ALA A 31 10.39 1.61 -2.40
C ALA A 31 11.82 1.25 -1.99
N LEU A 32 12.82 1.58 -2.83
CA LEU A 32 14.24 1.44 -2.46
C LEU A 32 14.61 2.26 -1.23
N MET A 33 14.10 3.49 -1.12
CA MET A 33 14.33 4.31 0.07
C MET A 33 13.74 3.67 1.34
N ALA A 34 12.52 3.14 1.27
CA ALA A 34 11.88 2.46 2.39
C ALA A 34 12.66 1.20 2.83
N ASP A 35 13.16 0.42 1.87
CA ASP A 35 14.00 -0.75 2.10
C ASP A 35 15.31 -0.37 2.81
N LYS A 36 16.02 0.61 2.28
CA LYS A 36 17.30 1.07 2.85
C LYS A 36 17.19 1.66 4.26
N VAL A 37 16.06 2.28 4.58
CA VAL A 37 15.75 2.76 5.94
C VAL A 37 15.47 1.59 6.90
N GLY A 38 15.13 0.40 6.38
CA GLY A 38 14.92 -0.82 7.17
C GLY A 38 13.45 -1.16 7.43
N HIS A 39 12.51 -0.59 6.68
CA HIS A 39 11.11 -1.00 6.73
C HIS A 39 10.93 -2.43 6.20
N GLN A 40 9.88 -3.12 6.67
CA GLN A 40 9.69 -4.55 6.40
C GLN A 40 8.45 -4.83 5.53
N ALA A 41 7.65 -3.83 5.24
CA ALA A 41 6.51 -3.90 4.32
C ALA A 41 6.21 -2.52 3.74
N ILE A 42 5.75 -2.51 2.49
CA ILE A 42 5.41 -1.31 1.74
C ILE A 42 4.00 -1.41 1.16
N TYR A 43 3.48 -0.27 0.71
CA TYR A 43 2.10 -0.13 0.24
C TYR A 43 2.00 0.70 -1.03
N LEU A 44 1.16 0.27 -1.96
CA LEU A 44 0.74 1.03 -3.12
C LEU A 44 -0.74 1.40 -3.01
N SER A 45 -1.01 2.70 -2.84
CA SER A 45 -2.36 3.25 -2.76
C SER A 45 -2.98 3.40 -4.16
N GLY A 46 -4.22 2.96 -4.35
CA GLY A 46 -4.98 3.24 -5.56
C GLY A 46 -5.16 4.74 -5.81
N GLY A 47 -5.48 5.51 -4.74
CA GLY A 47 -5.48 6.97 -4.79
C GLY A 47 -4.11 7.57 -5.10
N GLY A 48 -3.03 6.95 -4.61
CA GLY A 48 -1.65 7.32 -4.93
C GLY A 48 -1.34 7.15 -6.42
N VAL A 49 -1.73 6.03 -7.03
CA VAL A 49 -1.59 5.79 -8.48
C VAL A 49 -2.38 6.84 -9.28
N ALA A 50 -3.66 7.07 -8.93
CA ALA A 50 -4.47 8.08 -9.61
C ALA A 50 -3.81 9.46 -9.56
N ASN A 51 -3.33 9.89 -8.39
CA ASN A 51 -2.75 11.22 -8.20
C ASN A 51 -1.35 11.35 -8.82
N ALA A 52 -0.44 10.40 -8.56
CA ALA A 52 0.96 10.51 -8.93
C ALA A 52 1.22 10.15 -10.39
N SER A 53 0.63 9.05 -10.89
CA SER A 53 0.89 8.56 -12.24
C SER A 53 0.03 9.22 -13.31
N PHE A 54 -1.18 9.69 -12.94
CA PHE A 54 -2.16 10.23 -13.90
C PHE A 54 -2.59 11.68 -13.63
N GLY A 55 -2.30 12.27 -12.46
CA GLY A 55 -2.81 13.59 -12.08
C GLY A 55 -4.34 13.62 -11.92
N LEU A 56 -4.94 12.48 -11.62
CA LEU A 56 -6.39 12.31 -11.47
C LEU A 56 -6.79 12.27 -9.99
N PRO A 57 -8.02 12.70 -9.64
CA PRO A 57 -8.54 12.53 -8.28
C PRO A 57 -8.84 11.05 -7.97
N ASP A 58 -8.79 10.69 -6.67
CA ASP A 58 -9.14 9.38 -6.15
C ASP A 58 -10.67 9.13 -6.17
N LEU A 59 -11.20 8.75 -7.33
CA LEU A 59 -12.62 8.54 -7.59
C LEU A 59 -12.90 7.27 -8.41
N GLY A 60 -12.04 6.24 -8.31
CA GLY A 60 -12.19 5.00 -9.06
C GLY A 60 -12.00 5.17 -10.57
N MET A 61 -11.14 6.10 -10.98
CA MET A 61 -10.88 6.41 -12.40
C MET A 61 -9.76 5.56 -13.00
N THR A 62 -8.92 4.96 -12.19
CA THR A 62 -7.85 4.06 -12.62
C THR A 62 -8.38 2.64 -12.84
N THR A 63 -7.72 1.90 -13.73
CA THR A 63 -8.04 0.52 -14.05
C THR A 63 -7.10 -0.46 -13.31
N MET A 64 -7.44 -1.74 -13.33
CA MET A 64 -6.55 -2.80 -12.86
C MET A 64 -5.16 -2.73 -13.51
N ASN A 65 -5.10 -2.49 -14.83
CA ASN A 65 -3.83 -2.47 -15.55
C ASN A 65 -2.92 -1.32 -15.09
N ASP A 66 -3.50 -0.16 -14.78
CA ASP A 66 -2.75 1.01 -14.30
C ASP A 66 -2.06 0.70 -12.96
N VAL A 67 -2.78 0.05 -12.05
CA VAL A 67 -2.24 -0.30 -10.72
C VAL A 67 -1.26 -1.47 -10.80
N VAL A 68 -1.53 -2.49 -11.64
CA VAL A 68 -0.62 -3.62 -11.88
C VAL A 68 0.72 -3.16 -12.44
N GLU A 69 0.72 -2.17 -13.35
CA GLU A 69 1.95 -1.64 -13.94
C GLU A 69 2.85 -0.97 -12.88
N ASP A 70 2.30 -0.12 -12.03
CA ASP A 70 3.06 0.51 -10.94
C ASP A 70 3.50 -0.53 -9.88
N ALA A 71 2.63 -1.48 -9.53
CA ALA A 71 2.98 -2.57 -8.62
C ALA A 71 4.15 -3.42 -9.16
N HIS A 72 4.13 -3.75 -10.46
CA HIS A 72 5.21 -4.51 -11.10
C HIS A 72 6.56 -3.79 -11.05
N ARG A 73 6.58 -2.46 -11.30
CA ARG A 73 7.79 -1.64 -11.20
C ARG A 73 8.35 -1.61 -9.76
N ILE A 74 7.47 -1.50 -8.77
CA ILE A 74 7.86 -1.51 -7.35
C ILE A 74 8.39 -2.87 -6.94
N CYS A 75 7.69 -3.96 -7.25
CA CYS A 75 8.12 -5.32 -6.92
C CYS A 75 9.43 -5.72 -7.65
N GLY A 76 9.71 -5.12 -8.81
CA GLY A 76 10.97 -5.32 -9.54
C GLY A 76 12.18 -4.60 -8.92
N ALA A 77 11.96 -3.64 -8.02
CA ALA A 77 13.02 -2.84 -7.43
C ALA A 77 13.46 -3.32 -6.04
N THR A 78 12.62 -4.01 -5.28
CA THR A 78 12.90 -4.44 -3.92
C THR A 78 12.25 -5.80 -3.60
N GLU A 79 12.82 -6.51 -2.64
CA GLU A 79 12.25 -7.75 -2.09
C GLU A 79 11.23 -7.50 -0.97
N LEU A 80 10.99 -6.24 -0.58
CA LEU A 80 9.98 -5.91 0.42
C LEU A 80 8.59 -6.37 -0.03
N PRO A 81 7.81 -7.02 0.85
CA PRO A 81 6.46 -7.42 0.51
C PRO A 81 5.56 -6.21 0.31
N LEU A 82 4.93 -6.13 -0.86
CA LEU A 82 4.04 -5.05 -1.26
C LEU A 82 2.57 -5.41 -0.98
N LEU A 83 1.88 -4.55 -0.22
CA LEU A 83 0.43 -4.50 -0.09
C LEU A 83 -0.14 -3.52 -1.11
N VAL A 84 -1.16 -3.91 -1.88
CA VAL A 84 -1.78 -3.08 -2.93
C VAL A 84 -3.26 -2.84 -2.65
N ASP A 85 -3.69 -1.59 -2.86
CA ASP A 85 -5.10 -1.20 -2.93
C ASP A 85 -5.68 -1.61 -4.29
N ILE A 86 -6.69 -2.48 -4.27
CA ILE A 86 -7.39 -2.89 -5.49
C ILE A 86 -8.82 -2.32 -5.58
N ASP A 87 -9.09 -1.22 -4.87
CA ASP A 87 -10.40 -0.59 -4.81
C ASP A 87 -11.51 -1.64 -4.53
N THR A 88 -12.47 -1.76 -5.43
CA THR A 88 -13.55 -2.76 -5.35
C THR A 88 -13.30 -4.01 -6.21
N GLY A 89 -12.10 -4.17 -6.78
CA GLY A 89 -11.70 -5.30 -7.62
C GLY A 89 -12.02 -5.13 -9.11
N TRP A 90 -12.39 -3.93 -9.57
CA TRP A 90 -12.70 -3.53 -10.96
C TRP A 90 -13.73 -4.37 -11.67
N GLY A 91 -14.75 -4.82 -10.94
CA GLY A 91 -15.92 -5.49 -11.51
C GLY A 91 -16.44 -6.66 -10.71
N GLY A 92 -17.14 -7.61 -11.36
CA GLY A 92 -17.73 -8.77 -10.71
C GLY A 92 -16.71 -9.87 -10.38
N ALA A 93 -17.19 -11.02 -9.87
CA ALA A 93 -16.37 -12.11 -9.36
C ALA A 93 -15.22 -12.55 -10.29
N PHE A 94 -15.43 -12.64 -11.60
CA PHE A 94 -14.39 -13.02 -12.55
C PHE A 94 -13.34 -11.93 -12.79
N ASN A 95 -13.73 -10.65 -12.67
CA ASN A 95 -12.76 -9.54 -12.71
C ASN A 95 -11.92 -9.53 -11.43
N ILE A 96 -12.54 -9.74 -10.26
CA ILE A 96 -11.83 -9.88 -8.98
C ILE A 96 -10.83 -11.03 -9.05
N ALA A 97 -11.25 -12.21 -9.53
CA ALA A 97 -10.37 -13.35 -9.70
C ALA A 97 -9.19 -13.07 -10.66
N ARG A 98 -9.45 -12.35 -11.76
CA ARG A 98 -8.40 -11.90 -12.68
C ARG A 98 -7.44 -10.93 -11.99
N THR A 99 -7.96 -9.95 -11.27
CA THR A 99 -7.17 -8.95 -10.52
C THR A 99 -6.21 -9.63 -9.54
N VAL A 100 -6.72 -10.56 -8.72
CA VAL A 100 -5.90 -11.32 -7.75
C VAL A 100 -4.78 -12.07 -8.44
N LYS A 101 -5.04 -12.69 -9.59
CA LYS A 101 -4.02 -13.43 -10.36
C LYS A 101 -2.98 -12.49 -10.96
N GLU A 102 -3.38 -11.35 -11.55
CA GLU A 102 -2.45 -10.39 -12.15
C GLU A 102 -1.59 -9.72 -11.08
N MET A 103 -2.14 -9.37 -9.90
CA MET A 103 -1.36 -8.85 -8.79
C MET A 103 -0.29 -9.83 -8.31
N GLN A 104 -0.62 -11.12 -8.16
CA GLN A 104 0.38 -12.14 -7.78
C GLN A 104 1.45 -12.31 -8.85
N ARG A 105 1.11 -12.27 -10.14
CA ARG A 105 2.07 -12.32 -11.27
C ARG A 105 3.00 -11.12 -11.28
N ALA A 106 2.52 -9.95 -10.85
CA ALA A 106 3.34 -8.75 -10.71
C ALA A 106 4.29 -8.79 -9.50
N GLY A 107 4.20 -9.83 -8.63
CA GLY A 107 5.04 -9.96 -7.43
C GLY A 107 4.43 -9.39 -6.16
N VAL A 108 3.17 -8.99 -6.19
CA VAL A 108 2.45 -8.45 -5.03
C VAL A 108 2.28 -9.53 -3.96
N ALA A 109 2.49 -9.15 -2.70
CA ALA A 109 2.43 -10.04 -1.54
C ALA A 109 1.04 -10.06 -0.87
N ALA A 110 0.36 -8.91 -0.91
CA ALA A 110 -0.92 -8.71 -0.23
C ALA A 110 -1.79 -7.72 -1.00
N ILE A 111 -3.09 -7.84 -0.86
CA ILE A 111 -4.07 -6.88 -1.38
C ILE A 111 -5.09 -6.51 -0.31
N HIS A 112 -5.68 -5.32 -0.43
CA HIS A 112 -6.96 -5.07 0.21
C HIS A 112 -8.01 -4.65 -0.81
N MET A 113 -9.26 -5.01 -0.50
CA MET A 113 -10.44 -4.71 -1.31
C MET A 113 -11.55 -4.18 -0.41
N GLU A 114 -12.26 -3.15 -0.86
CA GLU A 114 -13.25 -2.44 -0.05
C GLU A 114 -14.70 -2.76 -0.40
N ASP A 115 -15.59 -2.50 0.56
CA ASP A 115 -17.04 -2.70 0.45
C ASP A 115 -17.79 -1.48 -0.11
N GLN A 116 -17.13 -0.53 -0.72
CA GLN A 116 -17.79 0.57 -1.42
C GLN A 116 -18.45 0.10 -2.74
N VAL A 117 -19.37 0.91 -3.26
CA VAL A 117 -19.86 0.77 -4.64
C VAL A 117 -18.75 1.11 -5.64
N ALA A 118 -18.89 0.68 -6.90
CA ALA A 118 -17.88 0.91 -7.94
C ALA A 118 -17.52 2.39 -8.14
N GLN A 119 -18.47 3.32 -7.92
CA GLN A 119 -18.23 4.76 -7.91
C GLN A 119 -17.72 5.20 -6.54
N LYS A 120 -16.61 4.60 -6.12
CA LYS A 120 -16.00 4.82 -4.80
C LYS A 120 -15.59 6.26 -4.56
N ARG A 121 -15.39 6.60 -3.29
CA ARG A 121 -14.78 7.85 -2.83
C ARG A 121 -13.64 7.53 -1.87
N CYS A 122 -12.73 8.49 -1.67
CA CYS A 122 -11.72 8.38 -0.62
C CYS A 122 -12.38 8.06 0.74
N GLY A 123 -11.83 7.09 1.48
CA GLY A 123 -12.37 6.57 2.74
C GLY A 123 -12.61 7.60 3.83
N HIS A 124 -11.90 8.74 3.81
CA HIS A 124 -12.06 9.84 4.74
C HIS A 124 -13.05 10.93 4.28
N ARG A 125 -13.70 10.75 3.12
CA ARG A 125 -14.69 11.70 2.60
C ARG A 125 -16.10 11.30 3.01
N PRO A 126 -17.03 12.29 3.16
CA PRO A 126 -18.44 12.02 3.45
C PRO A 126 -19.19 11.40 2.26
N ASN A 127 -20.37 10.88 2.53
CA ASN A 127 -21.31 10.35 1.53
C ASN A 127 -20.79 9.14 0.74
N LYS A 128 -19.99 8.29 1.38
CA LYS A 128 -19.64 6.98 0.83
C LYS A 128 -20.90 6.11 0.72
N ALA A 129 -21.01 5.34 -0.35
CA ALA A 129 -22.00 4.29 -0.50
C ALA A 129 -21.31 2.93 -0.43
N ILE A 130 -21.84 2.03 0.40
CA ILE A 130 -21.32 0.68 0.57
C ILE A 130 -22.33 -0.32 0.02
N VAL A 131 -21.82 -1.46 -0.41
CA VAL A 131 -22.63 -2.59 -0.86
C VAL A 131 -23.18 -3.37 0.33
N SER A 132 -24.10 -4.29 0.09
CA SER A 132 -24.61 -5.20 1.13
C SER A 132 -23.45 -6.06 1.70
N GLN A 133 -23.60 -6.53 2.93
CA GLN A 133 -22.66 -7.48 3.54
C GLN A 133 -22.50 -8.72 2.65
N GLN A 134 -23.59 -9.26 2.10
CA GLN A 134 -23.56 -10.44 1.25
C GLN A 134 -22.72 -10.19 -0.03
N GLU A 135 -22.86 -9.03 -0.67
CA GLU A 135 -22.07 -8.70 -1.85
C GLU A 135 -20.57 -8.61 -1.50
N MET A 136 -20.21 -8.01 -0.36
CA MET A 136 -18.82 -7.97 0.08
C MET A 136 -18.28 -9.38 0.38
N VAL A 137 -19.06 -10.22 1.04
CA VAL A 137 -18.72 -11.64 1.29
C VAL A 137 -18.45 -12.37 -0.04
N ASP A 138 -19.28 -12.14 -1.06
CA ASP A 138 -19.11 -12.78 -2.37
C ASP A 138 -17.85 -12.27 -3.11
N ARG A 139 -17.52 -10.98 -2.96
CA ARG A 139 -16.25 -10.40 -3.46
C ARG A 139 -15.04 -11.08 -2.79
N ILE A 140 -15.07 -11.24 -1.46
CA ILE A 140 -13.98 -11.88 -0.70
C ILE A 140 -13.82 -13.35 -1.08
N LYS A 141 -14.93 -14.10 -1.23
CA LYS A 141 -14.89 -15.49 -1.72
C LYS A 141 -14.23 -15.60 -3.09
N ALA A 142 -14.59 -14.71 -4.02
CA ALA A 142 -14.00 -14.69 -5.36
C ALA A 142 -12.48 -14.38 -5.32
N ALA A 143 -12.06 -13.48 -4.42
CA ALA A 143 -10.64 -13.17 -4.24
C ALA A 143 -9.88 -14.34 -3.57
N ALA A 144 -10.44 -14.96 -2.55
CA ALA A 144 -9.83 -16.07 -1.83
C ALA A 144 -9.65 -17.31 -2.73
N ASP A 145 -10.68 -17.67 -3.52
CA ASP A 145 -10.62 -18.78 -4.48
C ASP A 145 -9.56 -18.57 -5.59
N ALA A 146 -9.27 -17.32 -5.92
CA ALA A 146 -8.34 -16.96 -6.99
C ALA A 146 -6.85 -16.97 -6.58
N LYS A 147 -6.53 -17.19 -5.30
CA LYS A 147 -5.13 -17.25 -4.82
C LYS A 147 -4.36 -18.37 -5.53
N ILE A 148 -3.16 -18.04 -6.06
CA ILE A 148 -2.22 -19.01 -6.65
C ILE A 148 -1.19 -19.39 -5.57
N ASP A 149 -0.65 -18.38 -4.87
CA ASP A 149 0.20 -18.57 -3.70
C ASP A 149 -0.71 -18.72 -2.46
N PRO A 150 -0.64 -19.83 -1.73
CA PRO A 150 -1.43 -20.03 -0.52
C PRO A 150 -1.13 -19.00 0.57
N ASP A 151 0.07 -18.43 0.56
CA ASP A 151 0.50 -17.41 1.52
C ASP A 151 0.09 -15.98 1.11
N PHE A 152 -0.42 -15.78 -0.10
CA PHE A 152 -0.92 -14.48 -0.56
C PHE A 152 -1.95 -13.91 0.41
N TYR A 153 -1.74 -12.67 0.87
CA TYR A 153 -2.49 -12.10 1.98
C TYR A 153 -3.66 -11.24 1.50
N LEU A 154 -4.86 -11.58 1.92
CA LEU A 154 -6.11 -10.90 1.54
C LEU A 154 -6.68 -10.13 2.71
N ILE A 155 -6.79 -8.81 2.59
CA ILE A 155 -7.38 -7.93 3.59
C ILE A 155 -8.75 -7.45 3.10
N ALA A 156 -9.79 -7.63 3.89
CA ALA A 156 -11.09 -7.02 3.62
C ALA A 156 -11.14 -5.64 4.28
N ARG A 157 -11.34 -4.59 3.47
CA ARG A 157 -11.58 -3.25 3.98
C ARG A 157 -13.08 -3.00 4.11
N THR A 158 -13.50 -2.46 5.25
CA THR A 158 -14.86 -2.01 5.46
C THR A 158 -14.91 -0.52 5.75
N ASP A 159 -15.77 0.18 5.03
CA ASP A 159 -16.14 1.57 5.22
C ASP A 159 -17.46 1.72 6.02
N ALA A 160 -17.96 0.64 6.61
CA ALA A 160 -19.25 0.59 7.28
C ALA A 160 -19.27 1.32 8.63
N PHE A 161 -18.13 1.46 9.32
CA PHE A 161 -18.07 2.08 10.65
C PHE A 161 -18.76 3.44 10.73
N GLN A 162 -18.47 4.35 9.81
CA GLN A 162 -19.08 5.67 9.79
C GLN A 162 -20.57 5.68 9.41
N LYS A 163 -21.04 4.65 8.73
CA LYS A 163 -22.39 4.60 8.15
C LYS A 163 -23.36 3.75 8.98
N GLU A 164 -22.89 2.60 9.44
CA GLU A 164 -23.71 1.59 10.10
C GLU A 164 -23.38 1.44 11.59
N GLY A 165 -22.28 2.09 12.07
CA GLY A 165 -21.79 2.02 13.44
C GLY A 165 -20.89 0.83 13.71
N LEU A 166 -20.38 0.76 14.94
CA LEU A 166 -19.34 -0.17 15.35
C LEU A 166 -19.77 -1.64 15.25
N ASP A 167 -20.94 -1.96 15.82
CA ASP A 167 -21.43 -3.36 15.87
C ASP A 167 -21.66 -3.95 14.49
N ALA A 168 -22.31 -3.22 13.59
CA ALA A 168 -22.54 -3.64 12.22
C ALA A 168 -21.25 -3.78 11.42
N ALA A 169 -20.29 -2.87 11.63
CA ALA A 169 -18.98 -2.96 10.98
C ALA A 169 -18.19 -4.20 11.46
N ILE A 170 -18.26 -4.55 12.75
CA ILE A 170 -17.63 -5.77 13.31
C ILE A 170 -18.33 -7.05 12.78
N GLU A 171 -19.65 -7.07 12.70
CA GLU A 171 -20.39 -8.19 12.12
C GLU A 171 -19.99 -8.43 10.66
N ARG A 172 -19.93 -7.37 9.85
CA ARG A 172 -19.48 -7.41 8.45
C ARG A 172 -18.03 -7.89 8.34
N ALA A 173 -17.14 -7.41 9.22
CA ALA A 173 -15.75 -7.83 9.27
C ALA A 173 -15.60 -9.34 9.53
N ASN A 174 -16.32 -9.88 10.51
CA ASN A 174 -16.32 -11.31 10.80
C ASN A 174 -16.87 -12.15 9.63
N ALA A 175 -17.94 -11.69 8.97
CA ALA A 175 -18.45 -12.36 7.77
C ALA A 175 -17.41 -12.40 6.63
N CYS A 176 -16.59 -11.36 6.48
CA CYS A 176 -15.47 -11.33 5.52
C CYS A 176 -14.35 -12.30 5.93
N VAL A 177 -14.05 -12.43 7.22
CA VAL A 177 -13.06 -13.40 7.74
C VAL A 177 -13.54 -14.83 7.45
N GLU A 178 -14.79 -15.14 7.72
CA GLU A 178 -15.41 -16.45 7.40
C GLU A 178 -15.39 -16.73 5.89
N ALA A 179 -15.44 -15.71 5.06
CA ALA A 179 -15.38 -15.81 3.61
C ALA A 179 -13.95 -16.01 3.06
N GLY A 180 -12.90 -15.88 3.90
CA GLY A 180 -11.52 -16.15 3.55
C GLY A 180 -10.59 -14.93 3.54
N ALA A 181 -11.00 -13.80 4.14
CA ALA A 181 -10.08 -12.69 4.41
C ALA A 181 -9.11 -13.07 5.54
N ASP A 182 -7.82 -12.74 5.35
CA ASP A 182 -6.77 -13.00 6.34
C ASP A 182 -6.69 -11.90 7.41
N ALA A 183 -7.19 -10.70 7.13
CA ALA A 183 -7.21 -9.54 8.04
C ALA A 183 -8.32 -8.55 7.65
N ILE A 184 -8.57 -7.59 8.53
CA ILE A 184 -9.53 -6.52 8.34
C ILE A 184 -8.86 -5.15 8.37
N PHE A 185 -9.18 -4.32 7.41
CA PHE A 185 -8.87 -2.90 7.36
C PHE A 185 -10.13 -2.13 7.79
N ALA A 186 -10.13 -1.64 9.03
CA ALA A 186 -11.22 -0.83 9.57
C ALA A 186 -11.00 0.65 9.21
N GLU A 187 -11.78 1.16 8.23
CA GLU A 187 -11.57 2.51 7.72
C GLU A 187 -12.21 3.58 8.60
N ALA A 188 -11.49 4.70 8.76
CA ALA A 188 -11.96 5.91 9.40
C ALA A 188 -12.46 5.71 10.85
N VAL A 189 -11.78 4.88 11.61
CA VAL A 189 -12.03 4.69 13.05
C VAL A 189 -11.53 5.91 13.82
N HIS A 190 -12.28 6.38 14.82
CA HIS A 190 -12.04 7.68 15.43
C HIS A 190 -11.33 7.63 16.78
N THR A 191 -11.44 6.52 17.52
CA THR A 191 -10.88 6.38 18.86
C THR A 191 -10.09 5.10 19.06
N LEU A 192 -9.18 5.08 20.02
CA LEU A 192 -8.46 3.87 20.44
C LEU A 192 -9.41 2.82 21.00
N ASP A 193 -10.49 3.24 21.68
CA ASP A 193 -11.50 2.30 22.21
C ASP A 193 -12.26 1.59 21.07
N ASP A 194 -12.55 2.27 19.97
CA ASP A 194 -13.15 1.64 18.80
C ASP A 194 -12.18 0.64 18.16
N TYR A 195 -10.89 0.99 18.01
CA TYR A 195 -9.87 0.03 17.54
C TYR A 195 -9.76 -1.18 18.47
N LYS A 196 -9.78 -0.95 19.79
CA LYS A 196 -9.78 -2.03 20.79
C LYS A 196 -10.97 -2.96 20.59
N ALA A 197 -12.17 -2.40 20.40
CA ALA A 197 -13.38 -3.18 20.16
C ALA A 197 -13.28 -4.03 18.87
N PHE A 198 -12.71 -3.48 17.78
CA PHE A 198 -12.41 -4.27 16.58
C PHE A 198 -11.43 -5.41 16.90
N CYS A 199 -10.31 -5.13 17.59
CA CYS A 199 -9.28 -6.11 17.90
C CYS A 199 -9.77 -7.23 18.82
N GLU A 200 -10.68 -6.95 19.75
CA GLU A 200 -11.24 -7.92 20.69
C GLU A 200 -12.36 -8.78 20.09
N ARG A 201 -13.10 -8.25 19.10
CA ARG A 201 -14.35 -8.86 18.62
C ARG A 201 -14.26 -9.39 17.19
N VAL A 202 -13.20 -9.05 16.44
CA VAL A 202 -12.94 -9.60 15.11
C VAL A 202 -11.92 -10.72 15.21
N ASN A 203 -12.22 -11.88 14.60
CA ASN A 203 -11.38 -13.08 14.66
C ASN A 203 -10.21 -13.05 13.64
N ALA A 204 -9.62 -11.88 13.40
CA ALA A 204 -8.49 -11.68 12.48
C ALA A 204 -7.68 -10.44 12.86
N PRO A 205 -6.42 -10.31 12.39
CA PRO A 205 -5.61 -9.11 12.58
C PRO A 205 -6.30 -7.85 12.06
N ILE A 206 -6.17 -6.73 12.79
CA ILE A 206 -6.69 -5.42 12.40
C ILE A 206 -5.57 -4.55 11.85
N LEU A 207 -5.82 -3.92 10.70
CA LEU A 207 -5.01 -2.87 10.11
C LEU A 207 -5.64 -1.50 10.43
N ALA A 208 -4.86 -0.61 11.05
CA ALA A 208 -5.22 0.78 11.30
C ALA A 208 -4.60 1.69 10.24
N ASN A 209 -5.42 2.53 9.62
CA ASN A 209 -4.98 3.50 8.62
C ASN A 209 -4.71 4.86 9.26
N ILE A 210 -3.47 5.30 9.27
CA ILE A 210 -3.03 6.57 9.85
C ILE A 210 -2.59 7.51 8.73
N THR A 211 -3.56 8.24 8.20
CA THR A 211 -3.32 9.23 7.14
C THR A 211 -3.50 10.65 7.64
N GLU A 212 -2.61 11.54 7.21
CA GLU A 212 -2.68 12.96 7.53
C GLU A 212 -3.95 13.59 6.93
N PHE A 213 -4.54 14.52 7.67
CA PHE A 213 -5.74 15.25 7.27
C PHE A 213 -6.98 14.36 7.07
N GLY A 214 -6.96 13.14 7.60
CA GLY A 214 -8.08 12.20 7.58
C GLY A 214 -9.04 12.39 8.77
N ALA A 215 -10.04 11.50 8.86
CA ALA A 215 -10.99 11.48 9.97
C ALA A 215 -10.41 10.80 11.24
N THR A 216 -9.45 9.90 11.07
CA THR A 216 -8.75 9.21 12.17
C THR A 216 -7.67 10.12 12.75
N PRO A 217 -7.59 10.30 14.07
CA PRO A 217 -6.46 10.97 14.71
C PRO A 217 -5.13 10.26 14.39
N LEU A 218 -4.02 11.00 14.43
CA LEU A 218 -2.69 10.44 14.19
C LEU A 218 -2.17 9.69 15.43
N PHE A 219 -2.81 8.56 15.73
CA PHE A 219 -2.33 7.67 16.79
C PHE A 219 -0.94 7.14 16.45
N THR A 220 -0.13 6.96 17.48
CA THR A 220 1.20 6.36 17.35
C THR A 220 1.11 4.84 17.14
N GLN A 221 2.17 4.27 16.58
CA GLN A 221 2.31 2.82 16.44
C GLN A 221 2.20 2.10 17.80
N THR A 222 2.75 2.70 18.87
CA THR A 222 2.69 2.16 20.23
C THR A 222 1.26 2.11 20.75
N GLU A 223 0.52 3.22 20.69
CA GLU A 223 -0.89 3.28 21.12
C GLU A 223 -1.77 2.26 20.39
N LEU A 224 -1.59 2.13 19.08
CA LEU A 224 -2.33 1.15 18.28
C LEU A 224 -1.94 -0.30 18.61
N GLY A 225 -0.66 -0.55 18.89
CA GLY A 225 -0.19 -1.85 19.36
C GLY A 225 -0.76 -2.24 20.73
N GLU A 226 -0.86 -1.30 21.65
CA GLU A 226 -1.42 -1.52 23.00
C GLU A 226 -2.91 -1.90 22.96
N VAL A 227 -3.68 -1.39 22.01
CA VAL A 227 -5.09 -1.77 21.80
C VAL A 227 -5.27 -3.02 20.94
N GLY A 228 -4.19 -3.62 20.42
CA GLY A 228 -4.21 -4.91 19.72
C GLY A 228 -4.13 -4.85 18.21
N CYS A 229 -3.97 -3.67 17.60
CA CYS A 229 -3.76 -3.56 16.15
C CYS A 229 -2.46 -4.29 15.75
N ARG A 230 -2.52 -5.03 14.65
CA ARG A 230 -1.39 -5.83 14.15
C ARG A 230 -0.64 -5.17 12.99
N MET A 231 -1.28 -4.22 12.33
CA MET A 231 -0.72 -3.46 11.21
C MET A 231 -1.07 -1.99 11.35
N VAL A 232 -0.13 -1.11 10.99
CA VAL A 232 -0.34 0.35 10.94
C VAL A 232 0.09 0.84 9.56
N LEU A 233 -0.85 1.38 8.80
CA LEU A 233 -0.63 1.86 7.45
C LEU A 233 -0.41 3.39 7.44
N TYR A 234 0.66 3.81 6.78
CA TYR A 234 0.99 5.21 6.47
C TYR A 234 0.94 5.41 4.95
N PRO A 235 -0.26 5.65 4.37
CA PRO A 235 -0.47 5.40 2.94
C PRO A 235 0.21 6.38 2.00
N LEU A 236 0.31 7.67 2.37
CA LEU A 236 0.77 8.75 1.47
C LEU A 236 1.69 9.78 2.14
N SER A 237 2.22 9.54 3.34
CA SER A 237 3.03 10.52 4.09
C SER A 237 4.24 11.02 3.30
N ALA A 238 5.02 10.10 2.73
CA ALA A 238 6.18 10.44 1.91
C ALA A 238 5.76 11.20 0.64
N PHE A 239 4.71 10.77 -0.04
CA PHE A 239 4.20 11.43 -1.24
C PHE A 239 3.77 12.88 -0.97
N ARG A 240 3.05 13.13 0.14
CA ARG A 240 2.67 14.49 0.55
C ARG A 240 3.88 15.37 0.82
N ALA A 241 4.90 14.83 1.51
CA ALA A 241 6.14 15.55 1.78
C ALA A 241 6.92 15.86 0.50
N MET A 242 7.03 14.90 -0.43
CA MET A 242 7.66 15.11 -1.74
C MET A 242 6.96 16.20 -2.54
N ASN A 243 5.63 16.21 -2.56
CA ASN A 243 4.84 17.22 -3.28
C ASN A 243 5.04 18.62 -2.68
N ALA A 244 5.07 18.74 -1.36
CA ALA A 244 5.33 20.03 -0.69
C ALA A 244 6.73 20.57 -1.02
N ALA A 245 7.75 19.71 -1.02
CA ALA A 245 9.11 20.09 -1.40
C ALA A 245 9.19 20.49 -2.89
N ALA A 246 8.55 19.72 -3.78
CA ALA A 246 8.51 20.03 -5.21
C ALA A 246 7.88 21.41 -5.49
N LEU A 247 6.77 21.74 -4.80
CA LEU A 247 6.12 23.05 -4.92
C LEU A 247 7.06 24.18 -4.51
N GLN A 248 7.84 24.02 -3.43
CA GLN A 248 8.82 25.03 -2.99
C GLN A 248 9.91 25.25 -4.05
N VAL A 249 10.39 24.17 -4.68
CA VAL A 249 11.38 24.27 -5.76
C VAL A 249 10.82 25.00 -6.97
N TYR A 250 9.62 24.65 -7.43
CA TYR A 250 8.97 25.31 -8.57
C TYR A 250 8.73 26.79 -8.30
N GLN A 251 8.26 27.13 -7.10
CA GLN A 251 8.02 28.52 -6.72
C GLN A 251 9.33 29.32 -6.65
N SER A 252 10.40 28.76 -6.09
CA SER A 252 11.70 29.42 -6.01
C SER A 252 12.27 29.73 -7.41
N ILE A 253 12.13 28.80 -8.35
CA ILE A 253 12.59 29.01 -9.73
C ILE A 253 11.74 30.08 -10.42
N LEU A 254 10.41 30.07 -10.20
CA LEU A 254 9.51 31.08 -10.79
C LEU A 254 9.82 32.49 -10.28
N ASP A 255 10.00 32.64 -8.97
CA ASP A 255 10.14 33.96 -8.32
C ASP A 255 11.54 34.54 -8.46
N ASN A 256 12.58 33.68 -8.39
CA ASN A 256 13.99 34.10 -8.27
C ASN A 256 14.83 33.75 -9.50
N GLY A 257 14.30 32.97 -10.45
CA GLY A 257 15.03 32.48 -11.63
C GLY A 257 16.13 31.44 -11.29
N HIS A 258 16.12 30.89 -10.06
CA HIS A 258 17.10 29.89 -9.64
C HIS A 258 16.57 29.02 -8.48
N GLN A 259 17.27 27.89 -8.23
CA GLN A 259 16.95 26.93 -7.17
C GLN A 259 17.91 26.99 -5.96
N LYS A 260 18.83 27.96 -5.89
CA LYS A 260 19.94 27.98 -4.89
C LYS A 260 19.46 27.89 -3.45
N ASP A 261 18.36 28.59 -3.12
CA ASP A 261 17.85 28.72 -1.75
C ASP A 261 17.13 27.45 -1.26
N VAL A 262 16.77 26.55 -2.18
CA VAL A 262 16.07 25.31 -1.88
C VAL A 262 16.93 24.05 -2.07
N VAL A 263 18.21 24.20 -2.41
CA VAL A 263 19.18 23.08 -2.47
C VAL A 263 19.23 22.26 -1.18
N PRO A 264 19.13 22.83 0.03
CA PRO A 264 19.09 22.03 1.27
C PRO A 264 17.88 21.08 1.39
N LEU A 265 16.84 21.24 0.58
CA LEU A 265 15.70 20.31 0.54
C LEU A 265 15.94 19.12 -0.40
N MET A 266 17.03 19.14 -1.18
CA MET A 266 17.28 18.16 -2.23
C MET A 266 18.17 17.04 -1.71
N GLN A 267 17.87 15.83 -2.17
CA GLN A 267 18.81 14.73 -2.07
C GLN A 267 20.05 15.00 -2.92
N THR A 268 21.23 14.72 -2.38
CA THR A 268 22.46 14.87 -3.14
C THR A 268 22.59 13.82 -4.24
N ARG A 269 23.49 14.06 -5.22
CA ARG A 269 23.79 13.09 -6.26
C ARG A 269 24.41 11.82 -5.69
N ASP A 270 25.29 11.94 -4.69
CA ASP A 270 25.96 10.82 -4.07
C ASP A 270 24.96 9.95 -3.31
N GLU A 271 24.02 10.54 -2.55
CA GLU A 271 22.92 9.81 -1.92
C GLU A 271 22.05 9.09 -2.95
N LEU A 272 21.68 9.75 -4.06
CA LEU A 272 20.93 9.13 -5.14
C LEU A 272 21.65 7.90 -5.71
N TYR A 273 22.95 8.03 -5.99
CA TYR A 273 23.77 6.96 -6.54
C TYR A 273 23.92 5.80 -5.56
N ASP A 274 23.99 6.09 -4.26
CA ASP A 274 24.03 5.08 -3.21
C ASP A 274 22.74 4.26 -3.12
N PHE A 275 21.57 4.90 -3.24
CA PHE A 275 20.29 4.19 -3.32
C PHE A 275 20.16 3.30 -4.56
N LEU A 276 20.72 3.71 -5.69
CA LEU A 276 20.63 3.00 -6.96
C LEU A 276 21.76 1.98 -7.17
N ASN A 277 22.71 1.86 -6.25
CA ASN A 277 23.95 1.07 -6.40
C ASN A 277 24.70 1.42 -7.71
N TYR A 278 24.70 2.71 -8.07
CA TYR A 278 25.20 3.18 -9.36
C TYR A 278 26.63 2.75 -9.65
N HIS A 279 27.52 2.82 -8.67
CA HIS A 279 28.93 2.48 -8.81
C HIS A 279 29.15 0.97 -9.07
N ASP A 280 28.29 0.10 -8.56
CA ASP A 280 28.37 -1.35 -8.84
C ASP A 280 28.05 -1.63 -10.33
N PHE A 281 27.12 -0.86 -10.92
CA PHE A 281 26.82 -0.94 -12.35
C PHE A 281 27.98 -0.44 -13.21
N GLU A 282 28.64 0.67 -12.85
CA GLU A 282 29.81 1.18 -13.55
C GLU A 282 30.97 0.18 -13.51
N GLN A 283 31.31 -0.33 -12.31
CA GLN A 283 32.36 -1.34 -12.15
C GLN A 283 32.10 -2.60 -12.96
N LYS A 284 30.86 -3.09 -12.96
CA LYS A 284 30.46 -4.24 -13.75
C LYS A 284 30.60 -3.97 -15.26
N LEU A 285 30.20 -2.76 -15.70
CA LEU A 285 30.32 -2.35 -17.10
C LEU A 285 31.78 -2.32 -17.54
N ASP A 286 32.67 -1.72 -16.73
CA ASP A 286 34.09 -1.64 -16.97
C ASP A 286 34.73 -3.05 -17.05
N ALA A 287 34.37 -3.93 -16.11
CA ALA A 287 34.83 -5.31 -16.11
C ALA A 287 34.37 -6.12 -17.35
N LEU A 288 33.11 -5.90 -17.81
CA LEU A 288 32.58 -6.57 -19.01
C LEU A 288 33.27 -6.16 -20.32
N PHE A 289 33.83 -4.95 -20.38
CA PHE A 289 34.45 -4.41 -21.57
C PHE A 289 35.99 -4.40 -21.53
N ALA A 290 36.62 -4.55 -20.34
CA ALA A 290 38.07 -4.66 -20.20
C ALA A 290 38.67 -5.87 -20.94
N GLU A 291 37.97 -6.99 -21.04
CA GLU A 291 38.41 -8.22 -21.70
C GLU A 291 38.38 -8.18 -23.24
N LYS A 292 37.84 -7.11 -23.84
CA LYS A 292 37.72 -6.94 -25.30
C LYS A 292 38.83 -6.09 -25.92
N GLY A 293 39.75 -5.54 -25.12
CA GLY A 293 40.78 -4.58 -25.55
C GLY A 293 42.12 -5.19 -25.96
N ASP A 294 42.42 -6.46 -25.65
CA ASP A 294 43.76 -7.05 -25.83
C ASP A 294 43.92 -7.96 -27.08
N ASP A 295 42.91 -8.07 -27.94
CA ASP A 295 42.99 -8.88 -29.18
C ASP A 295 42.83 -8.01 -30.47
N GLN A 296 43.56 -6.88 -30.58
CA GLN A 296 43.76 -6.19 -31.87
C GLN A 296 45.20 -5.80 -32.08
#